data_9021e9aaf459e68526362354ee186c9c
#
_entry.id   9021e9aaf459e68526362354ee186c9c
#
_cell.length_a   1.000
_cell.length_b   1.000
_cell.length_c   1.000
_cell.angle_alpha   90.00
_cell.angle_beta   90.00
_cell.angle_gamma   90.00
#
_symmetry.space_group_name_H-M   'P 1'
#
loop_
_entity.id
_entity.type
_entity.pdbx_description
1 polymer ?
#
loop_
_entity_poly.entity_id
_entity_poly.type
_entity_poly.pdbx_seq_one_letter_code
_entity_poly.pdbx_strand_id
1 'polypeptide(L)'
;MEYKREYFSGKTAVVTGAASGIGLALVEELLLSGAARVVMADINLDRLNAHGQRLQAQYNGRVTGIVCDVSAQEQVQSLIDQSADYFDGRIDMLFNNAGIGWYGAIRKASLADWRRVIDINLWGVIYGIDAVLPIMLRQKNGHIINTASIWGLLPGVFESIYSASKHAVVGLSESLRYELENDGIHVSVVCPGPVATAIFPEGHAPPGAVSPVEAVSVILEGIARKDGIIVVTDVAVKGWEEFRASSDGCADFFRERVRQLRP
;
A
#
# COMPACT_ATOMS: atom_id res chain seq x y z
N MET A 1 19.94 -9.28 -2.49
CA MET A 1 20.11 -8.42 -1.30
C MET A 1 20.88 -7.13 -1.60
N GLU A 2 21.99 -7.17 -2.34
CA GLU A 2 22.81 -5.99 -2.67
C GLU A 2 22.06 -4.94 -3.51
N TYR A 3 21.35 -5.34 -4.54
CA TYR A 3 20.54 -4.48 -5.41
C TYR A 3 19.44 -3.70 -4.67
N LYS A 4 18.78 -4.31 -3.66
CA LYS A 4 17.80 -3.61 -2.81
C LYS A 4 18.48 -2.48 -2.03
N ARG A 5 19.63 -2.76 -1.39
CA ARG A 5 20.36 -1.75 -0.62
C ARG A 5 20.78 -0.57 -1.48
N GLU A 6 21.23 -0.81 -2.70
CA GLU A 6 21.63 0.25 -3.62
C GLU A 6 20.46 1.18 -3.95
N TYR A 7 19.26 0.63 -4.21
CA TYR A 7 18.09 1.44 -4.56
C TYR A 7 17.57 2.29 -3.41
N PHE A 8 17.49 1.75 -2.18
CA PHE A 8 16.89 2.42 -1.03
C PHE A 8 17.88 3.25 -0.20
N SER A 9 19.18 2.99 -0.33
CA SER A 9 20.21 3.67 0.44
C SER A 9 20.18 5.19 0.22
N GLY A 10 20.19 5.94 1.32
CA GLY A 10 20.19 7.39 1.30
C GLY A 10 18.87 8.05 0.91
N LYS A 11 17.81 7.29 0.60
CA LYS A 11 16.49 7.81 0.25
C LYS A 11 15.63 8.16 1.45
N THR A 12 14.71 9.08 1.25
CA THR A 12 13.66 9.45 2.21
C THR A 12 12.34 8.80 1.80
N ALA A 13 11.54 8.37 2.79
CA ALA A 13 10.27 7.71 2.53
C ALA A 13 9.17 8.13 3.51
N VAL A 14 7.96 8.34 2.99
CA VAL A 14 6.73 8.47 3.77
C VAL A 14 5.91 7.19 3.60
N VAL A 15 5.45 6.58 4.70
CA VAL A 15 4.64 5.36 4.68
C VAL A 15 3.35 5.59 5.46
N THR A 16 2.19 5.47 4.82
CA THR A 16 0.87 5.53 5.48
C THR A 16 0.42 4.14 5.94
N GLY A 17 -0.39 4.07 7.01
CA GLY A 17 -0.76 2.80 7.65
C GLY A 17 0.47 2.08 8.25
N ALA A 18 1.42 2.86 8.78
CA ALA A 18 2.74 2.39 9.16
C ALA A 18 2.83 1.78 10.58
N ALA A 19 1.74 1.78 11.36
CA ALA A 19 1.76 1.26 12.72
C ALA A 19 1.41 -0.23 12.80
N SER A 20 1.22 -0.93 11.68
CA SER A 20 0.94 -2.37 11.68
C SER A 20 1.17 -3.02 10.30
N GLY A 21 1.17 -4.35 10.28
CA GLY A 21 1.12 -5.16 9.06
C GLY A 21 2.21 -4.83 8.03
N ILE A 22 1.80 -4.71 6.77
CA ILE A 22 2.72 -4.40 5.65
C ILE A 22 3.40 -3.04 5.86
N GLY A 23 2.67 -2.01 6.33
CA GLY A 23 3.23 -0.68 6.53
C GLY A 23 4.37 -0.64 7.54
N LEU A 24 4.20 -1.31 8.70
CA LEU A 24 5.26 -1.42 9.69
C LEU A 24 6.47 -2.20 9.15
N ALA A 25 6.24 -3.32 8.50
CA ALA A 25 7.31 -4.10 7.89
C ALA A 25 8.06 -3.34 6.78
N LEU A 26 7.34 -2.49 6.00
CA LEU A 26 7.97 -1.59 5.02
C LEU A 26 8.93 -0.61 5.70
N VAL A 27 8.52 0.03 6.80
CA VAL A 27 9.38 0.96 7.54
C VAL A 27 10.65 0.26 8.03
N GLU A 28 10.51 -0.92 8.65
CA GLU A 28 11.63 -1.69 9.18
C GLU A 28 12.61 -2.09 8.07
N GLU A 29 12.12 -2.63 6.96
CA GLU A 29 12.94 -3.07 5.84
C GLU A 29 13.58 -1.90 5.06
N LEU A 30 12.92 -0.75 4.95
CA LEU A 30 13.51 0.47 4.38
C LEU A 30 14.69 0.96 5.22
N LEU A 31 14.54 0.99 6.55
CA LEU A 31 15.62 1.37 7.46
C LEU A 31 16.79 0.37 7.41
N LEU A 32 16.51 -0.93 7.37
CA LEU A 32 17.51 -2.00 7.18
C LEU A 32 18.23 -1.88 5.84
N SER A 33 17.51 -1.48 4.79
CA SER A 33 18.05 -1.26 3.43
C SER A 33 18.82 0.06 3.29
N GLY A 34 18.96 0.85 4.36
CA GLY A 34 19.78 2.05 4.38
C GLY A 34 19.05 3.34 4.02
N ALA A 35 17.71 3.37 4.05
CA ALA A 35 16.96 4.61 3.89
C ALA A 35 17.50 5.68 4.86
N ALA A 36 17.69 6.91 4.39
CA ALA A 36 18.23 7.98 5.20
C ALA A 36 17.29 8.37 6.34
N ARG A 37 16.02 8.58 6.00
CA ARG A 37 14.96 8.93 6.96
C ARG A 37 13.61 8.37 6.48
N VAL A 38 12.75 7.98 7.43
CA VAL A 38 11.40 7.46 7.17
C VAL A 38 10.40 8.19 8.07
N VAL A 39 9.29 8.64 7.49
CA VAL A 39 8.12 9.11 8.23
C VAL A 39 7.09 7.98 8.27
N MET A 40 6.67 7.61 9.47
CA MET A 40 5.57 6.69 9.75
C MET A 40 4.29 7.50 9.94
N ALA A 41 3.25 7.24 9.16
CA ALA A 41 1.94 7.87 9.35
C ALA A 41 0.88 6.81 9.64
N ASP A 42 0.07 7.02 10.68
CA ASP A 42 -1.03 6.13 11.05
C ASP A 42 -2.08 6.91 11.86
N ILE A 43 -3.31 6.45 11.83
CA ILE A 43 -4.38 7.00 12.67
C ILE A 43 -4.26 6.54 14.14
N ASN A 44 -3.60 5.40 14.38
CA ASN A 44 -3.45 4.82 15.70
C ASN A 44 -2.23 5.38 16.44
N LEU A 45 -2.44 6.42 17.24
CA LEU A 45 -1.41 7.12 18.00
C LEU A 45 -0.61 6.18 18.92
N ASP A 46 -1.26 5.26 19.62
CA ASP A 46 -0.60 4.41 20.61
C ASP A 46 0.39 3.45 19.95
N ARG A 47 -0.05 2.77 18.89
CA ARG A 47 0.82 1.89 18.10
C ARG A 47 1.94 2.66 17.41
N LEU A 48 1.61 3.83 16.85
CA LEU A 48 2.58 4.69 16.19
C LEU A 48 3.69 5.10 17.17
N ASN A 49 3.34 5.52 18.37
CA ASN A 49 4.29 5.89 19.42
C ASN A 49 5.14 4.69 19.86
N ALA A 50 4.52 3.53 20.12
CA ALA A 50 5.23 2.35 20.58
C ALA A 50 6.29 1.88 19.56
N HIS A 51 5.91 1.76 18.28
CA HIS A 51 6.83 1.36 17.22
C HIS A 51 7.82 2.46 16.87
N GLY A 52 7.38 3.72 16.84
CA GLY A 52 8.23 4.89 16.58
C GLY A 52 9.38 5.01 17.58
N GLN A 53 9.09 4.93 18.89
CA GLN A 53 10.12 4.98 19.94
C GLN A 53 11.14 3.85 19.81
N ARG A 54 10.67 2.62 19.59
CA ARG A 54 11.54 1.46 19.37
C ARG A 54 12.47 1.66 18.18
N LEU A 55 11.93 2.11 17.04
CA LEU A 55 12.69 2.29 15.82
C LEU A 55 13.63 3.52 15.89
N GLN A 56 13.22 4.60 16.56
CA GLN A 56 14.09 5.75 16.80
C GLN A 56 15.32 5.35 17.60
N ALA A 57 15.15 4.54 18.65
CA ALA A 57 16.28 4.05 19.47
C ALA A 57 17.21 3.13 18.64
N GLN A 58 16.62 2.25 17.82
CA GLN A 58 17.38 1.28 17.00
C GLN A 58 18.13 1.93 15.83
N TYR A 59 17.58 2.98 15.23
CA TYR A 59 18.08 3.60 13.99
C TYR A 59 18.53 5.06 14.17
N ASN A 60 18.96 5.44 15.40
CA ASN A 60 19.56 6.75 15.67
C ASN A 60 18.72 7.96 15.18
N GLY A 61 17.43 7.94 15.41
CA GLY A 61 16.52 9.05 15.06
C GLY A 61 16.19 9.17 13.57
N ARG A 62 16.50 8.16 12.75
CA ARG A 62 16.15 8.16 11.31
C ARG A 62 14.67 7.92 11.01
N VAL A 63 13.81 7.84 12.02
CA VAL A 63 12.37 7.63 11.85
C VAL A 63 11.60 8.59 12.74
N THR A 64 10.47 9.08 12.26
CA THR A 64 9.52 9.87 13.06
C THR A 64 8.09 9.40 12.78
N GLY A 65 7.19 9.59 13.75
CA GLY A 65 5.76 9.27 13.64
C GLY A 65 4.92 10.53 13.52
N ILE A 66 3.96 10.54 12.61
CA ILE A 66 2.96 11.61 12.42
C ILE A 66 1.57 10.96 12.42
N VAL A 67 0.67 11.44 13.29
CA VAL A 67 -0.73 10.97 13.28
C VAL A 67 -1.44 11.53 12.06
N CYS A 68 -2.09 10.65 11.29
CA CYS A 68 -2.79 11.04 10.07
C CYS A 68 -3.97 10.10 9.79
N ASP A 69 -5.15 10.67 9.66
CA ASP A 69 -6.29 10.02 9.01
C ASP A 69 -6.23 10.34 7.51
N VAL A 70 -5.94 9.31 6.70
CA VAL A 70 -5.78 9.47 5.25
C VAL A 70 -7.08 9.82 4.53
N SER A 71 -8.24 9.67 5.17
CA SER A 71 -9.54 10.11 4.62
C SER A 71 -9.76 11.62 4.72
N ALA A 72 -8.89 12.35 5.44
CA ALA A 72 -8.95 13.80 5.63
C ALA A 72 -7.83 14.48 4.81
N GLN A 73 -8.21 15.17 3.73
CA GLN A 73 -7.27 15.83 2.80
C GLN A 73 -6.28 16.74 3.50
N GLU A 74 -6.76 17.58 4.44
CA GLU A 74 -5.89 18.53 5.15
C GLU A 74 -4.84 17.82 6.03
N GLN A 75 -5.19 16.65 6.59
CA GLN A 75 -4.23 15.86 7.38
C GLN A 75 -3.16 15.23 6.48
N VAL A 76 -3.53 14.77 5.29
CA VAL A 76 -2.58 14.23 4.32
C VAL A 76 -1.66 15.34 3.80
N GLN A 77 -2.19 16.53 3.47
CA GLN A 77 -1.37 17.67 3.09
C GLN A 77 -0.37 18.03 4.21
N SER A 78 -0.86 18.14 5.44
CA SER A 78 -0.02 18.42 6.61
C SER A 78 1.06 17.34 6.86
N LEU A 79 0.72 16.05 6.63
CA LEU A 79 1.68 14.95 6.68
C LEU A 79 2.82 15.15 5.68
N ILE A 80 2.50 15.47 4.44
CA ILE A 80 3.51 15.66 3.39
C ILE A 80 4.35 16.89 3.66
N ASP A 81 3.76 18.02 4.10
CA ASP A 81 4.49 19.24 4.44
C ASP A 81 5.48 19.00 5.60
N GLN A 82 5.02 18.40 6.70
CA GLN A 82 5.88 18.04 7.83
C GLN A 82 6.99 17.03 7.43
N SER A 83 6.66 16.10 6.53
CA SER A 83 7.64 15.15 6.00
C SER A 83 8.71 15.86 5.16
N ALA A 84 8.31 16.81 4.32
CA ALA A 84 9.23 17.60 3.54
C ALA A 84 10.17 18.40 4.45
N ASP A 85 9.65 19.06 5.49
CA ASP A 85 10.46 19.77 6.48
C ASP A 85 11.46 18.85 7.19
N TYR A 86 11.01 17.66 7.62
CA TYR A 86 11.87 16.66 8.25
C TYR A 86 12.94 16.09 7.31
N PHE A 87 12.71 16.11 6.00
CA PHE A 87 13.60 15.60 4.96
C PHE A 87 14.40 16.70 4.21
N ASP A 88 14.47 17.92 4.75
CA ASP A 88 15.17 19.06 4.14
C ASP A 88 14.62 19.42 2.75
N GLY A 89 13.32 19.35 2.57
CA GLY A 89 12.60 19.72 1.35
C GLY A 89 12.49 18.61 0.28
N ARG A 90 12.95 17.38 0.58
CA ARG A 90 13.01 16.29 -0.39
C ARG A 90 12.21 15.06 0.05
N ILE A 91 11.33 14.52 -0.83
CA ILE A 91 10.66 13.26 -0.63
C ILE A 91 10.98 12.35 -1.82
N ASP A 92 11.70 11.25 -1.60
CA ASP A 92 12.07 10.31 -2.66
C ASP A 92 10.98 9.27 -2.91
N MET A 93 10.28 8.82 -1.85
CA MET A 93 9.28 7.76 -1.95
C MET A 93 8.05 8.08 -1.11
N LEU A 94 6.87 7.86 -1.70
CA LEU A 94 5.58 7.85 -0.97
C LEU A 94 4.95 6.47 -1.09
N PHE A 95 4.69 5.84 0.05
CA PHE A 95 3.93 4.61 0.15
C PHE A 95 2.51 4.91 0.64
N ASN A 96 1.57 5.01 -0.27
CA ASN A 96 0.14 5.05 0.01
C ASN A 96 -0.32 3.62 0.35
N ASN A 97 -0.08 3.21 1.60
CA ASN A 97 -0.34 1.84 2.04
C ASN A 97 -1.54 1.70 2.98
N ALA A 98 -1.98 2.77 3.65
CA ALA A 98 -3.16 2.74 4.50
C ALA A 98 -4.39 2.21 3.76
N GLY A 99 -5.16 1.36 4.44
CA GLY A 99 -6.37 0.80 3.85
C GLY A 99 -7.13 -0.09 4.83
N ILE A 100 -8.40 -0.30 4.52
CA ILE A 100 -9.30 -1.18 5.28
C ILE A 100 -9.96 -2.20 4.36
N GLY A 101 -10.28 -3.37 4.91
CA GLY A 101 -11.11 -4.38 4.26
C GLY A 101 -12.60 -4.08 4.41
N TRP A 102 -13.40 -4.73 3.58
CA TRP A 102 -14.83 -4.86 3.74
C TRP A 102 -15.28 -6.24 3.28
N TYR A 103 -16.04 -6.92 4.12
CA TYR A 103 -16.51 -8.29 3.89
C TYR A 103 -18.02 -8.36 4.10
N GLY A 104 -18.74 -8.91 3.16
CA GLY A 104 -20.17 -9.11 3.30
C GLY A 104 -20.92 -9.27 1.97
N ALA A 105 -22.16 -9.72 2.06
CA ALA A 105 -23.04 -9.75 0.90
C ALA A 105 -23.43 -8.32 0.50
N ILE A 106 -23.27 -7.98 -0.76
CA ILE A 106 -23.55 -6.62 -1.29
C ILE A 106 -24.96 -6.12 -0.96
N ARG A 107 -25.95 -7.03 -0.86
CA ARG A 107 -27.33 -6.68 -0.46
C ARG A 107 -27.45 -6.16 0.97
N LYS A 108 -26.42 -6.34 1.81
CA LYS A 108 -26.35 -5.86 3.20
C LYS A 108 -25.46 -4.61 3.35
N ALA A 109 -24.79 -4.22 2.28
CA ALA A 109 -23.90 -3.05 2.28
C ALA A 109 -24.70 -1.76 2.40
N SER A 110 -24.28 -0.87 3.29
CA SER A 110 -24.82 0.48 3.40
C SER A 110 -24.02 1.47 2.54
N LEU A 111 -24.61 2.63 2.22
CA LEU A 111 -23.85 3.72 1.58
C LEU A 111 -22.76 4.28 2.50
N ALA A 112 -22.89 4.12 3.80
CA ALA A 112 -21.86 4.51 4.76
C ALA A 112 -20.63 3.59 4.64
N ASP A 113 -20.82 2.26 4.44
CA ASP A 113 -19.72 1.33 4.17
C ASP A 113 -18.97 1.70 2.89
N TRP A 114 -19.72 2.03 1.82
CA TRP A 114 -19.15 2.50 0.56
C TRP A 114 -18.29 3.74 0.77
N ARG A 115 -18.83 4.77 1.40
CA ARG A 115 -18.11 6.02 1.67
C ARG A 115 -16.83 5.74 2.45
N ARG A 116 -16.94 5.06 3.59
CA ARG A 116 -15.80 4.77 4.46
C ARG A 116 -14.67 4.04 3.72
N VAL A 117 -14.99 3.01 2.92
CA VAL A 117 -13.96 2.26 2.20
C VAL A 117 -13.35 3.08 1.07
N ILE A 118 -14.16 3.79 0.30
CA ILE A 118 -13.68 4.63 -0.80
C ILE A 118 -12.86 5.82 -0.27
N ASP A 119 -13.30 6.47 0.82
CA ASP A 119 -12.59 7.61 1.39
C ASP A 119 -11.18 7.20 1.87
N ILE A 120 -11.05 6.04 2.50
CA ILE A 120 -9.75 5.56 2.97
C ILE A 120 -8.91 4.96 1.83
N ASN A 121 -9.46 3.99 1.08
CA ASN A 121 -8.68 3.18 0.16
C ASN A 121 -8.37 3.87 -1.18
N LEU A 122 -9.18 4.84 -1.60
CA LEU A 122 -9.02 5.55 -2.86
C LEU A 122 -8.71 7.02 -2.66
N TRP A 123 -9.57 7.77 -1.94
CA TRP A 123 -9.30 9.20 -1.72
C TRP A 123 -8.03 9.43 -0.94
N GLY A 124 -7.70 8.59 0.05
CA GLY A 124 -6.43 8.66 0.77
C GLY A 124 -5.21 8.52 -0.15
N VAL A 125 -5.30 7.64 -1.17
CA VAL A 125 -4.26 7.51 -2.21
C VAL A 125 -4.20 8.76 -3.08
N ILE A 126 -5.36 9.28 -3.52
CA ILE A 126 -5.45 10.49 -4.34
C ILE A 126 -4.86 11.69 -3.59
N TYR A 127 -5.21 11.90 -2.33
CA TYR A 127 -4.68 12.99 -1.51
C TYR A 127 -3.16 12.90 -1.33
N GLY A 128 -2.64 11.66 -1.12
CA GLY A 128 -1.19 11.45 -1.02
C GLY A 128 -0.46 11.81 -2.32
N ILE A 129 -1.01 11.42 -3.46
CA ILE A 129 -0.47 11.77 -4.79
C ILE A 129 -0.52 13.28 -5.00
N ASP A 130 -1.68 13.92 -4.79
CA ASP A 130 -1.88 15.35 -4.97
C ASP A 130 -0.88 16.17 -4.16
N ALA A 131 -0.70 15.81 -2.88
CA ALA A 131 0.19 16.52 -1.97
C ALA A 131 1.68 16.33 -2.30
N VAL A 132 2.11 15.12 -2.72
CA VAL A 132 3.54 14.85 -2.98
C VAL A 132 4.00 15.28 -4.36
N LEU A 133 3.10 15.26 -5.34
CA LEU A 133 3.43 15.47 -6.75
C LEU A 133 4.15 16.79 -7.02
N PRO A 134 3.75 17.96 -6.45
CA PRO A 134 4.47 19.21 -6.66
C PRO A 134 5.93 19.16 -6.19
N ILE A 135 6.22 18.39 -5.14
CA ILE A 135 7.59 18.22 -4.61
C ILE A 135 8.40 17.36 -5.59
N MET A 136 7.88 16.21 -6.00
CA MET A 136 8.57 15.28 -6.90
C MET A 136 8.79 15.87 -8.30
N LEU A 137 7.84 16.67 -8.80
CA LEU A 137 7.99 17.40 -10.08
C LEU A 137 9.14 18.42 -10.02
N ARG A 138 9.26 19.18 -8.94
CA ARG A 138 10.42 20.09 -8.74
C ARG A 138 11.74 19.33 -8.65
N GLN A 139 11.74 18.15 -8.02
CA GLN A 139 12.91 17.26 -7.90
C GLN A 139 13.29 16.61 -9.23
N LYS A 140 12.35 16.49 -10.18
CA LYS A 140 12.45 15.62 -11.36
C LYS A 140 12.85 14.19 -11.00
N ASN A 141 12.40 13.74 -9.87
CA ASN A 141 12.67 12.42 -9.33
C ASN A 141 11.68 12.10 -8.22
N GLY A 142 11.19 10.88 -8.20
CA GLY A 142 10.32 10.35 -7.16
C GLY A 142 9.86 8.94 -7.46
N HIS A 143 9.33 8.27 -6.46
CA HIS A 143 8.63 6.99 -6.63
C HIS A 143 7.37 6.99 -5.78
N ILE A 144 6.20 6.89 -6.41
CA ILE A 144 4.90 6.74 -5.77
C ILE A 144 4.53 5.27 -5.78
N ILE A 145 4.28 4.70 -4.61
CA ILE A 145 3.94 3.30 -4.44
C ILE A 145 2.56 3.20 -3.81
N ASN A 146 1.59 2.67 -4.56
CA ASN A 146 0.21 2.55 -4.12
C ASN A 146 -0.12 1.10 -3.78
N THR A 147 -0.62 0.83 -2.57
CA THR A 147 -1.04 -0.51 -2.16
C THR A 147 -2.48 -0.78 -2.57
N ALA A 148 -2.65 -1.57 -3.62
CA ALA A 148 -3.93 -2.12 -4.04
C ALA A 148 -4.22 -3.46 -3.31
N SER A 149 -4.49 -4.50 -4.07
CA SER A 149 -4.72 -5.89 -3.66
C SER A 149 -4.78 -6.77 -4.90
N ILE A 150 -4.66 -8.07 -4.73
CA ILE A 150 -5.04 -9.02 -5.78
C ILE A 150 -6.51 -8.83 -6.20
N TRP A 151 -7.39 -8.39 -5.28
CA TRP A 151 -8.78 -8.00 -5.58
C TRP A 151 -8.91 -6.64 -6.29
N GLY A 152 -7.83 -6.04 -6.68
CA GLY A 152 -7.76 -4.95 -7.66
C GLY A 152 -7.47 -5.45 -9.08
N LEU A 153 -7.15 -6.73 -9.25
CA LEU A 153 -6.88 -7.41 -10.52
C LEU A 153 -7.89 -8.53 -10.80
N LEU A 154 -8.49 -9.08 -9.75
CA LEU A 154 -9.45 -10.19 -9.78
C LEU A 154 -10.75 -9.79 -9.06
N PRO A 155 -11.90 -10.43 -9.38
CA PRO A 155 -13.14 -10.25 -8.65
C PRO A 155 -13.01 -10.67 -7.18
N GLY A 156 -13.29 -9.77 -6.24
CA GLY A 156 -13.38 -10.05 -4.80
C GLY A 156 -14.80 -10.46 -4.42
N VAL A 157 -15.06 -11.78 -4.35
CA VAL A 157 -16.39 -12.32 -3.98
C VAL A 157 -16.67 -12.06 -2.51
N PHE A 158 -17.81 -11.45 -2.19
CA PHE A 158 -18.18 -10.91 -0.88
C PHE A 158 -17.26 -9.78 -0.35
N GLU A 159 -16.46 -9.22 -1.24
CA GLU A 159 -15.55 -8.09 -0.99
C GLU A 159 -15.78 -6.97 -2.02
N SER A 160 -17.00 -6.81 -2.53
CA SER A 160 -17.29 -5.98 -3.71
C SER A 160 -16.87 -4.52 -3.54
N ILE A 161 -17.12 -3.90 -2.37
CA ILE A 161 -16.74 -2.51 -2.09
C ILE A 161 -15.21 -2.37 -2.06
N TYR A 162 -14.55 -3.30 -1.35
CA TYR A 162 -13.10 -3.35 -1.27
C TYR A 162 -12.48 -3.56 -2.66
N SER A 163 -12.97 -4.55 -3.41
CA SER A 163 -12.51 -4.85 -4.76
C SER A 163 -12.66 -3.65 -5.69
N ALA A 164 -13.81 -2.95 -5.67
CA ALA A 164 -14.03 -1.74 -6.45
C ALA A 164 -12.99 -0.65 -6.12
N SER A 165 -12.72 -0.41 -4.81
CA SER A 165 -11.71 0.55 -4.39
C SER A 165 -10.31 0.19 -4.90
N LYS A 166 -9.94 -1.09 -4.85
CA LYS A 166 -8.61 -1.57 -5.24
C LYS A 166 -8.42 -1.64 -6.76
N HIS A 167 -9.46 -1.91 -7.55
CA HIS A 167 -9.43 -1.75 -9.01
C HIS A 167 -9.21 -0.28 -9.41
N ALA A 168 -9.86 0.65 -8.71
CA ALA A 168 -9.66 2.08 -8.97
C ALA A 168 -8.20 2.50 -8.70
N VAL A 169 -7.58 2.01 -7.62
CA VAL A 169 -6.17 2.27 -7.34
C VAL A 169 -5.25 1.69 -8.41
N VAL A 170 -5.52 0.48 -8.92
CA VAL A 170 -4.74 -0.11 -10.03
C VAL A 170 -4.86 0.76 -11.28
N GLY A 171 -6.09 1.11 -11.70
CA GLY A 171 -6.31 1.92 -12.89
C GLY A 171 -5.65 3.30 -12.80
N LEU A 172 -5.76 3.98 -11.64
CA LEU A 172 -5.10 5.24 -11.36
C LEU A 172 -3.58 5.10 -11.47
N SER A 173 -3.00 4.09 -10.82
CA SER A 173 -1.55 3.90 -10.79
C SER A 173 -0.96 3.61 -12.17
N GLU A 174 -1.62 2.75 -12.95
CA GLU A 174 -1.18 2.43 -14.30
C GLU A 174 -1.27 3.63 -15.25
N SER A 175 -2.28 4.49 -15.12
CA SER A 175 -2.36 5.73 -15.89
C SER A 175 -1.23 6.68 -15.53
N LEU A 176 -1.03 6.96 -14.25
CA LEU A 176 0.01 7.87 -13.76
C LEU A 176 1.42 7.38 -14.08
N ARG A 177 1.65 6.09 -14.16
CA ARG A 177 2.94 5.51 -14.51
C ARG A 177 3.45 6.02 -15.88
N TYR A 178 2.57 6.14 -16.84
CA TYR A 178 2.92 6.66 -18.18
C TYR A 178 2.89 8.19 -18.23
N GLU A 179 1.95 8.83 -17.52
CA GLU A 179 1.83 10.28 -17.49
C GLU A 179 3.06 10.96 -16.89
N LEU A 180 3.66 10.35 -15.84
CA LEU A 180 4.76 10.93 -15.07
C LEU A 180 6.16 10.42 -15.47
N GLU A 181 6.24 9.50 -16.43
CA GLU A 181 7.51 8.89 -16.84
C GLU A 181 8.54 9.95 -17.31
N ASN A 182 8.10 10.92 -18.10
CA ASN A 182 8.96 11.98 -18.62
C ASN A 182 9.38 13.02 -17.56
N ASP A 183 8.70 13.03 -16.41
CA ASP A 183 9.04 13.88 -15.27
C ASP A 183 10.05 13.24 -14.31
N GLY A 184 10.50 12.00 -14.63
CA GLY A 184 11.42 11.24 -13.80
C GLY A 184 10.77 10.65 -12.54
N ILE A 185 9.43 10.56 -12.52
CA ILE A 185 8.66 10.02 -11.39
C ILE A 185 8.18 8.62 -11.77
N HIS A 186 8.54 7.63 -10.94
CA HIS A 186 8.06 6.27 -11.09
C HIS A 186 6.76 6.06 -10.30
N VAL A 187 5.88 5.21 -10.83
CA VAL A 187 4.67 4.77 -10.12
C VAL A 187 4.60 3.27 -10.15
N SER A 188 4.46 2.65 -8.98
CA SER A 188 4.25 1.22 -8.83
C SER A 188 2.95 0.96 -8.06
N VAL A 189 2.20 -0.07 -8.46
CA VAL A 189 1.06 -0.57 -7.71
C VAL A 189 1.36 -1.95 -7.15
N VAL A 190 1.23 -2.07 -5.83
CA VAL A 190 1.43 -3.33 -5.11
C VAL A 190 0.09 -4.03 -4.98
N CYS A 191 0.02 -5.28 -5.42
CA CYS A 191 -1.18 -6.12 -5.42
C CYS A 191 -0.95 -7.35 -4.53
N PRO A 192 -1.04 -7.22 -3.19
CA PRO A 192 -0.87 -8.35 -2.29
C PRO A 192 -1.99 -9.37 -2.44
N GLY A 193 -1.63 -10.65 -2.41
CA GLY A 193 -2.52 -11.73 -2.04
C GLY A 193 -2.71 -11.77 -0.52
N PRO A 194 -3.02 -12.92 0.08
CA PRO A 194 -3.20 -13.04 1.50
C PRO A 194 -1.89 -12.77 2.26
N VAL A 195 -1.89 -11.74 3.12
CA VAL A 195 -0.80 -11.40 4.06
C VAL A 195 -1.38 -11.35 5.47
N ALA A 196 -0.75 -12.04 6.42
CA ALA A 196 -1.22 -12.14 7.81
C ALA A 196 -1.11 -10.78 8.53
N THR A 197 -2.16 -9.98 8.45
CA THR A 197 -2.24 -8.62 9.00
C THR A 197 -3.57 -8.41 9.72
N ALA A 198 -3.70 -7.29 10.42
CA ALA A 198 -4.93 -6.89 11.10
C ALA A 198 -6.09 -6.51 10.14
N ILE A 199 -5.91 -6.59 8.83
CA ILE A 199 -7.00 -6.44 7.86
C ILE A 199 -8.00 -7.60 7.95
N PHE A 200 -7.54 -8.77 8.40
CA PHE A 200 -8.38 -9.90 8.75
C PHE A 200 -8.71 -9.86 10.25
N PRO A 201 -9.93 -10.28 10.66
CA PRO A 201 -10.24 -10.50 12.05
C PRO A 201 -9.21 -11.42 12.71
N GLU A 202 -8.90 -11.22 13.99
CA GLU A 202 -7.91 -12.03 14.73
C GLU A 202 -8.17 -13.54 14.56
N GLY A 203 -7.12 -14.27 14.16
CA GLY A 203 -7.18 -15.72 13.94
C GLY A 203 -7.79 -16.16 12.61
N HIS A 204 -8.17 -15.26 11.72
CA HIS A 204 -8.84 -15.58 10.47
C HIS A 204 -8.00 -15.29 9.21
N ALA A 205 -6.68 -15.17 9.32
CA ALA A 205 -5.83 -15.13 8.13
C ALA A 205 -6.04 -16.41 7.31
N PRO A 206 -6.33 -16.32 5.99
CA PRO A 206 -6.61 -17.49 5.18
C PRO A 206 -5.39 -18.40 5.09
N PRO A 207 -5.60 -19.73 4.89
CA PRO A 207 -4.50 -20.67 4.66
C PRO A 207 -3.59 -20.19 3.52
N GLY A 208 -2.27 -20.28 3.73
CA GLY A 208 -1.28 -19.81 2.75
C GLY A 208 -1.03 -18.29 2.79
N ALA A 209 -1.57 -17.57 3.77
CA ALA A 209 -1.16 -16.19 4.02
C ALA A 209 0.32 -16.13 4.41
N VAL A 210 1.08 -15.28 3.72
CA VAL A 210 2.48 -15.02 4.05
C VAL A 210 2.59 -14.01 5.19
N SER A 211 3.74 -13.96 5.85
CA SER A 211 4.01 -12.92 6.84
C SER A 211 4.21 -11.54 6.18
N PRO A 212 4.01 -10.42 6.91
CA PRO A 212 4.31 -9.09 6.40
C PRO A 212 5.77 -8.93 5.93
N VAL A 213 6.72 -9.57 6.61
CA VAL A 213 8.15 -9.52 6.25
C VAL A 213 8.41 -10.20 4.90
N GLU A 214 7.85 -11.40 4.69
CA GLU A 214 7.95 -12.10 3.40
C GLU A 214 7.32 -11.28 2.27
N ALA A 215 6.13 -10.72 2.51
CA ALA A 215 5.45 -9.86 1.55
C ALA A 215 6.31 -8.64 1.18
N VAL A 216 6.86 -7.95 2.16
CA VAL A 216 7.69 -6.76 1.95
C VAL A 216 8.99 -7.07 1.21
N SER A 217 9.56 -8.26 1.40
CA SER A 217 10.72 -8.67 0.59
C SER A 217 10.43 -8.64 -0.90
N VAL A 218 9.28 -9.20 -1.33
CA VAL A 218 8.84 -9.21 -2.73
C VAL A 218 8.50 -7.80 -3.20
N ILE A 219 7.81 -7.01 -2.36
CA ILE A 219 7.42 -5.62 -2.67
C ILE A 219 8.67 -4.78 -2.96
N LEU A 220 9.66 -4.79 -2.08
CA LEU A 220 10.87 -3.97 -2.26
C LEU A 220 11.72 -4.43 -3.46
N GLU A 221 11.70 -5.71 -3.80
CA GLU A 221 12.34 -6.19 -5.03
C GLU A 221 11.68 -5.61 -6.28
N GLY A 222 10.35 -5.66 -6.36
CA GLY A 222 9.61 -5.08 -7.48
C GLY A 222 9.81 -3.56 -7.58
N ILE A 223 9.79 -2.85 -6.44
CA ILE A 223 10.04 -1.40 -6.39
C ILE A 223 11.46 -1.08 -6.90
N ALA A 224 12.48 -1.83 -6.47
CA ALA A 224 13.85 -1.61 -6.90
C ALA A 224 14.03 -1.85 -8.40
N ARG A 225 13.27 -2.79 -9.01
CA ARG A 225 13.20 -2.99 -10.45
C ARG A 225 12.33 -1.95 -11.18
N LYS A 226 11.57 -1.12 -10.44
CA LYS A 226 10.58 -0.17 -10.96
C LYS A 226 9.43 -0.87 -11.71
N ASP A 227 9.03 -2.05 -11.23
CA ASP A 227 7.90 -2.77 -11.81
C ASP A 227 6.62 -1.96 -11.65
N GLY A 228 5.80 -1.85 -12.71
CA GLY A 228 4.53 -1.12 -12.68
C GLY A 228 3.53 -1.83 -11.76
N ILE A 229 3.30 -3.12 -11.95
CA ILE A 229 2.42 -3.96 -11.13
C ILE A 229 3.26 -5.00 -10.38
N ILE A 230 3.18 -5.00 -9.06
CA ILE A 230 3.91 -5.91 -8.18
C ILE A 230 2.90 -6.84 -7.50
N VAL A 231 2.75 -8.05 -8.03
CA VAL A 231 1.89 -9.07 -7.42
C VAL A 231 2.67 -9.81 -6.34
N VAL A 232 2.08 -9.86 -5.15
CA VAL A 232 2.72 -10.47 -3.98
C VAL A 232 2.00 -11.76 -3.61
N THR A 233 2.73 -12.80 -3.38
CA THR A 233 2.38 -14.21 -3.12
C THR A 233 2.19 -15.05 -4.39
N ASP A 234 2.72 -16.26 -4.37
CA ASP A 234 2.65 -17.20 -5.51
C ASP A 234 1.21 -17.54 -5.89
N VAL A 235 0.34 -17.68 -4.90
CA VAL A 235 -1.10 -17.93 -5.12
C VAL A 235 -1.75 -16.78 -5.89
N ALA A 236 -1.39 -15.53 -5.57
CA ALA A 236 -1.92 -14.36 -6.26
C ALA A 236 -1.37 -14.25 -7.69
N VAL A 237 -0.09 -14.49 -7.89
CA VAL A 237 0.55 -14.52 -9.23
C VAL A 237 -0.15 -15.53 -10.12
N LYS A 238 -0.29 -16.77 -9.65
CA LYS A 238 -0.95 -17.84 -10.40
C LYS A 238 -2.42 -17.51 -10.72
N GLY A 239 -3.18 -17.03 -9.73
CA GLY A 239 -4.58 -16.65 -9.93
C GLY A 239 -4.75 -15.52 -10.96
N TRP A 240 -3.84 -14.54 -10.96
CA TRP A 240 -3.87 -13.45 -11.93
C TRP A 240 -3.49 -13.92 -13.35
N GLU A 241 -2.48 -14.76 -13.49
CA GLU A 241 -2.10 -15.35 -14.78
C GLU A 241 -3.24 -16.17 -15.38
N GLU A 242 -3.89 -17.03 -14.59
CA GLU A 242 -5.05 -17.81 -15.00
C GLU A 242 -6.22 -16.91 -15.45
N PHE A 243 -6.54 -15.88 -14.67
CA PHE A 243 -7.61 -14.92 -15.00
C PHE A 243 -7.33 -14.14 -16.28
N ARG A 244 -6.09 -13.70 -16.47
CA ARG A 244 -5.68 -13.00 -17.72
C ARG A 244 -5.76 -13.91 -18.94
N ALA A 245 -5.47 -15.20 -18.79
CA ALA A 245 -5.57 -16.16 -19.87
C ALA A 245 -7.03 -16.43 -20.26
N SER A 246 -7.93 -16.50 -19.29
CA SER A 246 -9.37 -16.68 -19.52
C SER A 246 -10.19 -16.26 -18.29
N SER A 247 -10.80 -15.07 -18.35
CA SER A 247 -11.71 -14.63 -17.28
C SER A 247 -12.93 -15.54 -17.14
N ASP A 248 -13.48 -16.04 -18.23
CA ASP A 248 -14.60 -16.98 -18.21
C ASP A 248 -14.18 -18.36 -17.72
N GLY A 249 -12.95 -18.81 -17.99
CA GLY A 249 -12.37 -20.05 -17.46
C GLY A 249 -12.27 -20.07 -15.93
N CYS A 250 -12.15 -18.92 -15.30
CA CYS A 250 -12.15 -18.79 -13.84
C CYS A 250 -13.55 -18.67 -13.22
N ALA A 251 -14.61 -18.62 -14.02
CA ALA A 251 -15.97 -18.39 -13.53
C ALA A 251 -16.42 -19.45 -12.51
N ASP A 252 -16.07 -20.71 -12.71
CA ASP A 252 -16.45 -21.79 -11.80
C ASP A 252 -15.74 -21.69 -10.45
N PHE A 253 -14.48 -21.26 -10.41
CA PHE A 253 -13.78 -20.94 -9.17
C PHE A 253 -14.52 -19.87 -8.36
N PHE A 254 -14.94 -18.76 -8.99
CA PHE A 254 -15.67 -17.70 -8.30
C PHE A 254 -17.08 -18.13 -7.89
N ARG A 255 -17.78 -18.95 -8.70
CA ARG A 255 -19.08 -19.52 -8.35
C ARG A 255 -18.99 -20.45 -7.14
N GLU A 256 -17.94 -21.29 -7.09
CA GLU A 256 -17.70 -22.17 -5.94
C GLU A 256 -17.40 -21.38 -4.68
N ARG A 257 -16.58 -20.33 -4.78
CA ARG A 257 -16.32 -19.40 -3.66
C ARG A 257 -17.61 -18.74 -3.15
N VAL A 258 -18.55 -18.40 -4.06
CA VAL A 258 -19.88 -17.90 -3.67
C VAL A 258 -20.64 -18.95 -2.85
N ARG A 259 -20.62 -20.22 -3.26
CA ARG A 259 -21.33 -21.31 -2.55
C ARG A 259 -20.74 -21.52 -1.14
N GLN A 260 -19.41 -21.52 -1.02
CA GLN A 260 -18.71 -21.75 0.24
C GLN A 260 -18.89 -20.60 1.25
N LEU A 261 -18.92 -19.36 0.77
CA LEU A 261 -19.01 -18.15 1.61
C LEU A 261 -20.43 -17.61 1.75
N ARG A 262 -21.42 -18.22 1.09
CA ARG A 262 -22.81 -17.78 1.17
C ARG A 262 -23.37 -18.12 2.57
N PRO A 263 -23.81 -17.11 3.33
CA PRO A 263 -24.39 -17.30 4.66
C PRO A 263 -25.75 -17.98 4.59
#